data_eddfc19884d9d5db40a2323fff715a73
#
_entry.id   eddfc19884d9d5db40a2323fff715a73
#
_cell.length_a   1.000
_cell.length_b   1.000
_cell.length_c   1.000
_cell.angle_alpha   90.00
_cell.angle_beta   90.00
_cell.angle_gamma   90.00
#
_symmetry.space_group_name_H-M   'P 1'
#
loop_
_entity.id
_entity.type
_entity.pdbx_description
1 polymer ?
#
loop_
_entity_poly.entity_id
_entity_poly.type
_entity_poly.pdbx_seq_one_letter_code
_entity_poly.pdbx_strand_id
1 'polypeptide(L)'
;MAHLVSARLSEKTAERVKQYARKKQRSVNETVSLALEEWLRQNEFAFIEFRDTRDGRIAYMKNSRLPVYWILKVAKSYDMDLDKLCAYWPNRPRAWVLAALNYYEVYREEIDQQIADYDAVSFETLKRQLPQIETLVLPEKVLSEVAE
;
A
#
# COMPACT_ATOMS: atom_id res chain seq x y z
N MET A 1 24.38 -3.07 4.46
CA MET A 1 25.34 -3.46 3.40
C MET A 1 24.63 -4.29 2.35
N ALA A 2 24.94 -4.05 1.08
CA ALA A 2 24.42 -4.89 0.00
C ALA A 2 25.28 -6.17 -0.12
N HIS A 3 24.65 -7.33 -0.24
CA HIS A 3 25.31 -8.61 -0.47
C HIS A 3 24.94 -9.14 -1.86
N LEU A 4 25.92 -9.67 -2.57
CA LEU A 4 25.70 -10.29 -3.86
C LEU A 4 25.12 -11.69 -3.67
N VAL A 5 23.91 -11.90 -4.21
CA VAL A 5 23.32 -13.21 -4.39
C VAL A 5 23.14 -13.46 -5.88
N SER A 6 23.59 -14.60 -6.39
CA SER A 6 23.48 -14.94 -7.80
C SER A 6 22.62 -16.18 -8.02
N ALA A 7 21.83 -16.15 -9.08
CA ALA A 7 21.02 -17.28 -9.51
C ALA A 7 21.11 -17.44 -11.04
N ARG A 8 21.06 -18.71 -11.51
CA ARG A 8 20.93 -18.99 -12.94
C ARG A 8 19.46 -19.18 -13.29
N LEU A 9 18.99 -18.46 -14.28
CA LEU A 9 17.63 -18.53 -14.79
C LEU A 9 17.61 -19.31 -16.12
N SER A 10 16.48 -19.93 -16.45
CA SER A 10 16.26 -20.43 -17.80
C SER A 10 16.27 -19.26 -18.79
N GLU A 11 16.65 -19.52 -20.03
CA GLU A 11 16.68 -18.51 -21.10
C GLU A 11 15.33 -17.79 -21.22
N LYS A 12 14.24 -18.55 -21.22
CA LYS A 12 12.87 -18.02 -21.28
C LYS A 12 12.56 -17.06 -20.12
N THR A 13 12.95 -17.42 -18.91
CA THR A 13 12.73 -16.58 -17.73
C THR A 13 13.60 -15.33 -17.77
N ALA A 14 14.86 -15.47 -18.14
CA ALA A 14 15.79 -14.34 -18.27
C ALA A 14 15.27 -13.32 -19.31
N GLU A 15 14.79 -13.78 -20.46
CA GLU A 15 14.21 -12.89 -21.50
C GLU A 15 12.96 -12.14 -21.01
N ARG A 16 12.07 -12.83 -20.28
CA ARG A 16 10.88 -12.20 -19.68
C ARG A 16 11.26 -11.12 -18.67
N VAL A 17 12.25 -11.37 -17.83
CA VAL A 17 12.75 -10.37 -16.85
C VAL A 17 13.31 -9.14 -17.56
N LYS A 18 14.13 -9.33 -18.61
CA LYS A 18 14.68 -8.24 -19.42
C LYS A 18 13.59 -7.38 -20.07
N GLN A 19 12.58 -8.03 -20.66
CA GLN A 19 11.45 -7.35 -21.29
C GLN A 19 10.64 -6.55 -20.27
N TYR A 20 10.37 -7.12 -19.10
CA TYR A 20 9.65 -6.44 -18.02
C TYR A 20 10.44 -5.24 -17.49
N ALA A 21 11.74 -5.40 -17.26
CA ALA A 21 12.62 -4.33 -16.83
C ALA A 21 12.61 -3.15 -17.81
N ARG A 22 12.73 -3.42 -19.12
CA ARG A 22 12.61 -2.38 -20.16
C ARG A 22 11.26 -1.66 -20.13
N LYS A 23 10.16 -2.42 -20.04
CA LYS A 23 8.80 -1.85 -19.95
C LYS A 23 8.64 -0.92 -18.76
N LYS A 24 9.28 -1.23 -17.64
CA LYS A 24 9.22 -0.44 -16.40
C LYS A 24 10.34 0.58 -16.27
N GLN A 25 11.21 0.70 -17.28
CA GLN A 25 12.37 1.60 -17.27
C GLN A 25 13.29 1.39 -16.05
N ARG A 26 13.51 0.13 -15.70
CA ARG A 26 14.38 -0.31 -14.59
C ARG A 26 15.51 -1.18 -15.11
N SER A 27 16.60 -1.26 -14.34
CA SER A 27 17.64 -2.25 -14.61
C SER A 27 17.13 -3.67 -14.32
N VAL A 28 17.80 -4.67 -14.90
CA VAL A 28 17.51 -6.09 -14.59
C VAL A 28 17.75 -6.38 -13.11
N ASN A 29 18.84 -5.84 -12.53
CA ASN A 29 19.16 -6.05 -11.12
C ASN A 29 18.10 -5.48 -10.19
N GLU A 30 17.65 -4.26 -10.42
CA GLU A 30 16.56 -3.64 -9.65
C GLU A 30 15.26 -4.44 -9.78
N THR A 31 14.95 -4.91 -10.98
CA THR A 31 13.74 -5.72 -11.21
C THR A 31 13.80 -7.04 -10.47
N VAL A 32 14.92 -7.74 -10.49
CA VAL A 32 15.12 -9.00 -9.77
C VAL A 32 15.08 -8.79 -8.27
N SER A 33 15.78 -7.78 -7.76
CA SER A 33 15.80 -7.45 -6.32
C SER A 33 14.39 -7.13 -5.81
N LEU A 34 13.63 -6.31 -6.55
CA LEU A 34 12.26 -5.99 -6.20
C LEU A 34 11.35 -7.22 -6.20
N ALA A 35 11.45 -8.05 -7.23
CA ALA A 35 10.66 -9.28 -7.34
C ALA A 35 10.93 -10.26 -6.19
N LEU A 36 12.19 -10.43 -5.80
CA LEU A 36 12.56 -11.26 -4.65
C LEU A 36 12.05 -10.68 -3.34
N GLU A 37 12.23 -9.37 -3.12
CA GLU A 37 11.75 -8.70 -1.91
C GLU A 37 10.22 -8.83 -1.76
N GLU A 38 9.47 -8.57 -2.81
CA GLU A 38 8.00 -8.70 -2.78
C GLU A 38 7.57 -10.16 -2.59
N TRP A 39 8.25 -11.12 -3.24
CA TRP A 39 7.95 -12.53 -3.07
C TRP A 39 8.18 -12.99 -1.63
N LEU A 40 9.29 -12.58 -1.00
CA LEU A 40 9.58 -12.88 0.40
C LEU A 40 8.53 -12.28 1.32
N ARG A 41 8.19 -11.01 1.15
CA ARG A 41 7.16 -10.33 1.96
C ARG A 41 5.80 -11.01 1.83
N GLN A 42 5.40 -11.42 0.63
CA GLN A 42 4.12 -12.13 0.42
C GLN A 42 4.09 -13.53 1.04
N ASN A 43 5.26 -14.17 1.22
CA ASN A 43 5.36 -15.46 1.91
C ASN A 43 5.47 -15.30 3.44
N GLU A 44 6.06 -14.21 3.90
CA GLU A 44 6.23 -13.91 5.31
C GLU A 44 4.95 -13.38 5.95
N PHE A 45 4.21 -12.55 5.22
CA PHE A 45 2.99 -11.90 5.71
C PHE A 45 1.74 -12.45 5.02
N ALA A 46 0.81 -12.99 5.83
CA ALA A 46 -0.50 -13.36 5.33
C ALA A 46 -1.29 -12.13 4.81
N PHE A 47 -2.14 -12.34 3.82
CA PHE A 47 -3.04 -11.33 3.24
C PHE A 47 -2.36 -10.11 2.61
N ILE A 48 -1.08 -10.12 2.36
CA ILE A 48 -0.35 -9.03 1.70
C ILE A 48 -0.08 -9.38 0.23
N GLU A 49 -0.30 -8.42 -0.65
CA GLU A 49 0.10 -8.44 -2.05
C GLU A 49 0.63 -7.08 -2.46
N PHE A 50 1.36 -7.01 -3.58
CA PHE A 50 1.90 -5.75 -4.10
C PHE A 50 1.24 -5.40 -5.42
N ARG A 51 0.91 -4.11 -5.60
CA ARG A 51 0.31 -3.59 -6.83
C ARG A 51 1.05 -2.38 -7.34
N ASP A 52 1.12 -2.26 -8.66
CA ASP A 52 1.54 -1.02 -9.30
C ASP A 52 0.49 0.06 -9.07
N THR A 53 0.94 1.19 -8.55
CA THR A 53 0.15 2.40 -8.43
C THR A 53 0.84 3.56 -9.14
N ARG A 54 0.20 4.70 -9.19
CA ARG A 54 0.80 5.92 -9.70
C ARG A 54 2.07 6.32 -8.93
N ASP A 55 2.10 6.05 -7.64
CA ASP A 55 3.18 6.40 -6.72
C ASP A 55 4.20 5.26 -6.54
N GLY A 56 4.14 4.24 -7.41
CA GLY A 56 5.02 3.08 -7.38
C GLY A 56 4.31 1.80 -6.93
N ARG A 57 5.10 0.82 -6.53
CA ARG A 57 4.58 -0.45 -6.00
C ARG A 57 4.29 -0.32 -4.52
N ILE A 58 3.07 -0.63 -4.13
CA ILE A 58 2.55 -0.45 -2.77
C ILE A 58 1.93 -1.76 -2.27
N ALA A 59 2.10 -2.04 -0.99
CA ALA A 59 1.46 -3.17 -0.31
C ALA A 59 -0.05 -2.94 -0.16
N TYR A 60 -0.82 -3.93 -0.57
CA TYR A 60 -2.29 -3.98 -0.48
C TYR A 60 -2.74 -5.17 0.36
N MET A 61 -3.89 -5.02 0.95
CA MET A 61 -4.58 -6.17 1.53
C MET A 61 -5.14 -7.05 0.41
N LYS A 62 -4.73 -8.32 0.39
CA LYS A 62 -5.10 -9.31 -0.64
C LYS A 62 -6.63 -9.41 -0.79
N ASN A 63 -7.09 -9.49 -2.02
CA ASN A 63 -8.50 -9.53 -2.39
C ASN A 63 -9.31 -8.32 -1.89
N SER A 64 -8.68 -7.16 -1.78
CA SER A 64 -9.34 -5.90 -1.43
C SER A 64 -8.84 -4.75 -2.29
N ARG A 65 -9.47 -3.58 -2.16
CA ARG A 65 -9.03 -2.33 -2.78
C ARG A 65 -8.27 -1.44 -1.79
N LEU A 66 -7.97 -1.95 -0.60
CA LEU A 66 -7.38 -1.17 0.48
C LEU A 66 -5.87 -1.39 0.53
N PRO A 67 -5.05 -0.36 0.37
CA PRO A 67 -3.64 -0.44 0.65
C PRO A 67 -3.40 -0.58 2.15
N VAL A 68 -2.28 -1.21 2.53
CA VAL A 68 -1.94 -1.41 3.94
C VAL A 68 -1.86 -0.09 4.69
N TYR A 69 -1.26 0.96 4.09
CA TYR A 69 -1.16 2.27 4.73
C TYR A 69 -2.52 2.86 5.11
N TRP A 70 -3.59 2.57 4.35
CA TRP A 70 -4.94 3.04 4.68
C TRP A 70 -5.49 2.36 5.92
N ILE A 71 -5.24 1.05 6.06
CA ILE A 71 -5.61 0.33 7.29
C ILE A 71 -4.91 0.95 8.50
N LEU A 72 -3.62 1.26 8.38
CA LEU A 72 -2.85 1.87 9.47
C LEU A 72 -3.26 3.31 9.75
N LYS A 73 -3.64 4.08 8.72
CA LYS A 73 -4.18 5.43 8.92
C LYS A 73 -5.47 5.39 9.77
N VAL A 74 -6.38 4.48 9.46
CA VAL A 74 -7.58 4.25 10.28
C VAL A 74 -7.21 3.72 11.65
N ALA A 75 -6.27 2.77 11.75
CA ALA A 75 -5.85 2.20 13.03
C ALA A 75 -5.30 3.26 13.98
N LYS A 76 -4.53 4.21 13.49
CA LYS A 76 -4.02 5.34 14.29
C LYS A 76 -5.13 6.21 14.86
N SER A 77 -6.23 6.42 14.13
CA SER A 77 -7.39 7.17 14.63
C SER A 77 -8.20 6.43 15.72
N TYR A 78 -7.97 5.13 15.87
CA TYR A 78 -8.57 4.28 16.91
C TYR A 78 -7.53 3.79 17.93
N ASP A 79 -6.43 4.50 18.11
CA ASP A 79 -5.34 4.18 19.04
C ASP A 79 -4.79 2.74 18.89
N MET A 80 -4.78 2.23 17.65
CA MET A 80 -4.36 0.86 17.31
C MET A 80 -5.19 -0.25 18.00
N ASP A 81 -6.40 0.08 18.45
CA ASP A 81 -7.29 -0.86 19.15
C ASP A 81 -7.88 -1.87 18.15
N LEU A 82 -7.44 -3.12 18.27
CA LEU A 82 -7.82 -4.18 17.36
C LEU A 82 -9.33 -4.48 17.37
N ASP A 83 -9.98 -4.38 18.52
CA ASP A 83 -11.42 -4.68 18.63
C ASP A 83 -12.25 -3.60 17.93
N LYS A 84 -11.86 -2.33 18.07
CA LYS A 84 -12.48 -1.23 17.33
C LYS A 84 -12.24 -1.35 15.82
N LEU A 85 -11.05 -1.76 15.40
CA LEU A 85 -10.74 -1.98 13.99
C LEU A 85 -11.55 -3.15 13.40
N CYS A 86 -11.73 -4.23 14.14
CA CYS A 86 -12.60 -5.34 13.71
C CYS A 86 -14.06 -4.90 13.59
N ALA A 87 -14.53 -4.03 14.48
CA ALA A 87 -15.86 -3.43 14.39
C ALA A 87 -16.01 -2.48 13.19
N TYR A 88 -14.94 -1.76 12.83
CA TYR A 88 -14.90 -0.89 11.65
C TYR A 88 -14.99 -1.68 10.33
N TRP A 89 -14.39 -2.88 10.28
CA TRP A 89 -14.47 -3.81 9.14
C TRP A 89 -15.19 -5.11 9.50
N PRO A 90 -16.50 -5.09 9.77
CA PRO A 90 -17.23 -6.25 10.29
C PRO A 90 -17.27 -7.45 9.34
N ASN A 91 -17.08 -7.20 8.03
CA ASN A 91 -17.07 -8.23 6.99
C ASN A 91 -15.66 -8.80 6.70
N ARG A 92 -14.67 -8.45 7.53
CA ARG A 92 -13.30 -8.95 7.39
C ARG A 92 -12.93 -9.80 8.60
N PRO A 93 -12.21 -10.92 8.41
CA PRO A 93 -11.76 -11.72 9.54
C PRO A 93 -10.75 -10.95 10.39
N ARG A 94 -10.73 -11.21 11.70
CA ARG A 94 -9.78 -10.59 12.63
C ARG A 94 -8.31 -10.73 12.15
N ALA A 95 -7.97 -11.91 11.60
CA ALA A 95 -6.66 -12.18 11.04
C ALA A 95 -6.26 -11.23 9.90
N TRP A 96 -7.22 -10.72 9.13
CA TRP A 96 -6.99 -9.77 8.06
C TRP A 96 -6.52 -8.41 8.61
N VAL A 97 -7.14 -7.93 9.67
CA VAL A 97 -6.72 -6.69 10.34
C VAL A 97 -5.36 -6.87 11.01
N LEU A 98 -5.16 -7.99 11.72
CA LEU A 98 -3.88 -8.34 12.35
C LEU A 98 -2.74 -8.39 11.34
N ALA A 99 -2.98 -8.92 10.14
CA ALA A 99 -1.95 -8.97 9.09
C ALA A 99 -1.42 -7.59 8.72
N ALA A 100 -2.28 -6.58 8.63
CA ALA A 100 -1.87 -5.21 8.37
C ALA A 100 -1.04 -4.63 9.54
N LEU A 101 -1.45 -4.90 10.77
CA LEU A 101 -0.71 -4.45 11.97
C LEU A 101 0.67 -5.12 12.07
N ASN A 102 0.75 -6.43 11.82
CA ASN A 102 2.01 -7.17 11.82
C ASN A 102 2.96 -6.67 10.73
N TYR A 103 2.44 -6.37 9.54
CA TYR A 103 3.24 -5.78 8.46
C TYR A 103 3.81 -4.43 8.89
N TYR A 104 3.01 -3.60 9.53
CA TYR A 104 3.43 -2.30 10.03
C TYR A 104 4.53 -2.38 11.10
N GLU A 105 4.54 -3.39 11.95
CA GLU A 105 5.61 -3.56 12.95
C GLU A 105 6.99 -3.67 12.32
N VAL A 106 7.08 -4.32 11.15
CA VAL A 106 8.35 -4.52 10.43
C VAL A 106 8.66 -3.37 9.47
N TYR A 107 7.65 -2.87 8.76
CA TYR A 107 7.78 -1.85 7.70
C TYR A 107 7.17 -0.50 8.10
N ARG A 108 7.39 -0.10 9.35
CA ARG A 108 6.81 1.13 9.93
C ARG A 108 7.14 2.37 9.15
N GLU A 109 8.41 2.58 8.83
CA GLU A 109 8.88 3.78 8.12
C GLU A 109 8.26 3.89 6.72
N GLU A 110 8.17 2.76 6.00
CA GLU A 110 7.54 2.69 4.69
C GLU A 110 6.07 3.11 4.75
N ILE A 111 5.32 2.56 5.69
CA ILE A 111 3.90 2.84 5.85
C ILE A 111 3.67 4.27 6.35
N ASP A 112 4.46 4.75 7.29
CA ASP A 112 4.35 6.12 7.81
C ASP A 112 4.65 7.14 6.71
N GLN A 113 5.63 6.87 5.83
CA GLN A 113 5.90 7.72 4.68
C GLN A 113 4.72 7.74 3.71
N GLN A 114 4.12 6.59 3.41
CA GLN A 114 2.95 6.50 2.54
C GLN A 114 1.73 7.26 3.11
N ILE A 115 1.53 7.21 4.42
CA ILE A 115 0.50 8.01 5.10
C ILE A 115 0.79 9.51 4.97
N ALA A 116 2.03 9.91 5.21
CA ALA A 116 2.46 11.30 5.08
C ALA A 116 2.28 11.82 3.66
N ASP A 117 2.66 11.04 2.66
CA ASP A 117 2.48 11.37 1.24
C ASP A 117 1.00 11.51 0.88
N TYR A 118 0.14 10.62 1.38
CA TYR A 118 -1.29 10.71 1.20
C TYR A 118 -1.87 11.98 1.84
N ASP A 119 -1.46 12.31 3.07
CA ASP A 119 -1.97 13.49 3.80
C ASP A 119 -1.43 14.81 3.22
N ALA A 120 -0.29 14.77 2.53
CA ALA A 120 0.29 15.94 1.85
C ALA A 120 -0.44 16.32 0.55
N VAL A 121 -1.33 15.47 0.03
CA VAL A 121 -2.10 15.76 -1.19
C VAL A 121 -3.12 16.84 -0.91
N SER A 122 -2.89 18.05 -1.44
CA SER A 122 -3.84 19.16 -1.32
C SER A 122 -4.99 19.03 -2.31
N PHE A 123 -6.13 19.68 -1.98
CA PHE A 123 -7.25 19.78 -2.89
C PHE A 123 -6.86 20.42 -4.24
N GLU A 124 -5.97 21.40 -4.23
CA GLU A 124 -5.44 22.04 -5.43
C GLU A 124 -4.68 21.05 -6.32
N THR A 125 -3.91 20.17 -5.72
CA THR A 125 -3.20 19.09 -6.43
C THR A 125 -4.21 18.11 -7.03
N LEU A 126 -5.21 17.70 -6.27
CA LEU A 126 -6.27 16.80 -6.75
C LEU A 126 -7.03 17.40 -7.92
N LYS A 127 -7.39 18.69 -7.83
CA LYS A 127 -8.10 19.40 -8.91
C LYS A 127 -7.31 19.46 -10.22
N ARG A 128 -5.97 19.61 -10.13
CA ARG A 128 -5.10 19.59 -11.30
C ARG A 128 -5.02 18.20 -11.94
N GLN A 129 -5.09 17.16 -11.13
CA GLN A 129 -4.98 15.77 -11.59
C GLN A 129 -6.31 15.19 -12.06
N LEU A 130 -7.40 15.65 -11.45
CA LEU A 130 -8.77 15.21 -11.68
C LEU A 130 -9.65 16.46 -11.90
N PRO A 131 -9.60 17.06 -13.08
CA PRO A 131 -10.31 18.33 -13.36
C PRO A 131 -11.83 18.22 -13.21
N GLN A 132 -12.38 17.01 -13.20
CA GLN A 132 -13.79 16.74 -12.97
C GLN A 132 -14.21 16.79 -11.49
N ILE A 133 -13.27 16.98 -10.55
CA ILE A 133 -13.63 17.14 -9.13
C ILE A 133 -14.35 18.46 -8.93
N GLU A 134 -15.52 18.37 -8.33
CA GLU A 134 -16.32 19.51 -7.91
C GLU A 134 -16.27 19.67 -6.39
N THR A 135 -16.34 20.92 -5.94
CA THR A 135 -16.41 21.23 -4.51
C THR A 135 -17.86 21.23 -4.08
N LEU A 136 -18.22 20.38 -3.12
CA LEU A 136 -19.52 20.41 -2.48
C LEU A 136 -19.44 21.25 -1.19
N VAL A 137 -20.23 22.29 -1.10
CA VAL A 137 -20.37 23.05 0.15
C VAL A 137 -21.51 22.42 0.95
N LEU A 138 -21.16 21.77 2.06
CA LEU A 138 -22.14 21.18 2.96
C LEU A 138 -22.74 22.27 3.85
N PRO A 139 -24.08 22.26 4.10
CA PRO A 139 -24.70 23.13 5.10
C PRO A 139 -24.10 22.90 6.51
N GLU A 140 -23.98 23.96 7.30
CA GLU A 140 -23.43 23.89 8.67
C GLU A 140 -24.07 22.78 9.54
N LYS A 141 -25.36 22.54 9.35
CA LYS A 141 -26.11 21.51 10.06
C LYS A 141 -25.59 20.09 9.78
N VAL A 142 -25.12 19.82 8.56
CA VAL A 142 -24.55 18.52 8.17
C VAL A 142 -23.13 18.38 8.70
N LEU A 143 -22.36 19.47 8.75
CA LEU A 143 -21.00 19.48 9.28
C LEU A 143 -20.96 19.17 10.79
N SER A 144 -21.97 19.61 11.54
CA SER A 144 -22.07 19.31 12.98
C SER A 144 -22.43 17.85 13.28
N GLU A 145 -23.20 17.19 12.38
CA GLU A 145 -23.57 15.77 12.53
C GLU A 145 -22.43 14.81 12.15
N VAL A 146 -21.47 15.24 11.34
CA VAL A 146 -20.31 14.43 10.93
C VAL A 146 -19.13 14.56 11.91
N ALA A 147 -19.14 15.59 12.76
CA ALA A 147 -18.08 15.87 13.73
C ALA A 147 -18.28 15.18 15.11
N GLU A 148 -19.41 14.50 15.32
CA GLU A 148 -19.69 13.63 16.48
C GLU A 148 -19.36 12.16 16.17
#